data_d85bf36fe5ee82e67169e3a02e0f382d
#
_entry.id   d85bf36fe5ee82e67169e3a02e0f382d
#
_cell.length_a   1.000
_cell.length_b   1.000
_cell.length_c   1.000
_cell.angle_alpha   90.00
_cell.angle_beta   90.00
_cell.angle_gamma   90.00
#
_symmetry.space_group_name_H-M   'P 1'
#
loop_
_entity.id
_entity.type
_entity.pdbx_description
1 polymer ?
#
loop_
_entity_poly.entity_id
_entity_poly.type
_entity_poly.pdbx_seq_one_letter_code
_entity_poly.pdbx_strand_id
1 'polypeptide(L)'
;MATRFWFVVYNLIFLPLLTGTVKILAPFRRNIKDSLEKREGLWERLENAVSNRDWQKPLLWFHVASAGELLQAQPLIDRCSAQGSECVLTYSSVNAFRWLQRPGQKEMLNLLAAEFLPLDLIWNVRRLLGL
;
A
#
# COMPACT_ATOMS: atom_id res chain seq x y z
N MET A 1 -1.89 -3.15 31.18
CA MET A 1 -3.10 -2.31 31.05
C MET A 1 -2.87 -1.05 30.20
N ALA A 2 -1.77 -0.33 30.37
CA ALA A 2 -1.47 0.90 29.59
C ALA A 2 -1.49 0.70 28.06
N THR A 3 -0.94 -0.38 27.54
CA THR A 3 -0.84 -0.65 26.09
C THR A 3 -2.22 -0.76 25.42
N ARG A 4 -3.19 -1.40 26.08
CA ARG A 4 -4.57 -1.51 25.57
C ARG A 4 -5.30 -0.17 25.58
N PHE A 5 -5.06 0.65 26.60
CA PHE A 5 -5.63 1.99 26.68
C PHE A 5 -5.12 2.87 25.51
N TRP A 6 -3.80 2.92 25.31
CA TRP A 6 -3.20 3.68 24.20
C TRP A 6 -3.62 3.18 22.83
N PHE A 7 -3.79 1.87 22.67
CA PHE A 7 -4.31 1.28 21.45
C PHE A 7 -5.75 1.76 21.13
N VAL A 8 -6.62 1.82 22.15
CA VAL A 8 -7.99 2.33 22.01
C VAL A 8 -7.99 3.83 21.68
N VAL A 9 -7.20 4.63 22.38
CA VAL A 9 -7.07 6.08 22.14
C VAL A 9 -6.56 6.33 20.71
N TYR A 10 -5.55 5.59 20.27
CA TYR A 10 -5.00 5.70 18.91
C TYR A 10 -6.06 5.41 17.85
N ASN A 11 -6.77 4.30 17.95
CA ASN A 11 -7.73 3.87 16.92
C ASN A 11 -9.05 4.63 16.95
N LEU A 12 -9.56 5.03 18.14
CA LEU A 12 -10.87 5.67 18.27
C LEU A 12 -10.82 7.21 18.23
N ILE A 13 -9.70 7.81 18.58
CA ILE A 13 -9.59 9.26 18.68
C ILE A 13 -8.58 9.78 17.65
N PHE A 14 -7.33 9.33 17.74
CA PHE A 14 -6.24 9.90 16.94
C PHE A 14 -6.43 9.62 15.44
N LEU A 15 -6.68 8.38 15.04
CA LEU A 15 -6.83 8.01 13.63
C LEU A 15 -8.07 8.62 12.97
N PRO A 16 -9.28 8.61 13.58
CA PRO A 16 -10.44 9.30 13.01
C PRO A 16 -10.23 10.82 12.90
N LEU A 17 -9.58 11.44 13.90
CA LEU A 17 -9.26 12.87 13.86
C LEU A 17 -8.25 13.18 12.74
N LEU A 18 -7.20 12.38 12.62
CA LEU A 18 -6.20 12.52 11.57
C LEU A 18 -6.82 12.33 10.17
N THR A 19 -7.62 11.27 9.99
CA THR A 19 -8.30 11.02 8.70
C THR A 19 -9.32 12.11 8.37
N GLY A 20 -10.05 12.62 9.35
CA GLY A 20 -10.94 13.75 9.20
C GLY A 20 -10.19 15.02 8.76
N THR A 21 -9.08 15.32 9.43
CA THR A 21 -8.23 16.47 9.08
C THR A 21 -7.65 16.35 7.67
N VAL A 22 -7.17 15.16 7.30
CA VAL A 22 -6.66 14.88 5.94
C VAL A 22 -7.75 15.09 4.90
N LYS A 23 -8.98 14.62 5.13
CA LYS A 23 -10.12 14.84 4.22
C LYS A 23 -10.52 16.29 4.09
N ILE A 24 -10.51 17.05 5.19
CA ILE A 24 -10.81 18.49 5.20
C ILE A 24 -9.73 19.28 4.43
N LEU A 25 -8.47 18.90 4.56
CA LEU A 25 -7.35 19.55 3.88
C LEU A 25 -7.17 19.09 2.42
N ALA A 26 -7.76 17.97 2.02
CA ALA A 26 -7.64 17.42 0.68
C ALA A 26 -7.98 18.42 -0.45
N PRO A 27 -9.07 19.23 -0.38
CA PRO A 27 -9.38 20.21 -1.41
C PRO A 27 -8.28 21.26 -1.60
N PHE A 28 -7.55 21.58 -0.53
CA PHE A 28 -6.51 22.62 -0.53
C PHE A 28 -5.11 22.09 -0.92
N ARG A 29 -4.93 20.76 -0.96
CA ARG A 29 -3.65 20.09 -1.23
C ARG A 29 -3.81 19.04 -2.32
N ARG A 30 -3.46 19.35 -3.55
CA ARG A 30 -3.58 18.48 -4.73
C ARG A 30 -3.01 17.07 -4.50
N ASN A 31 -1.86 16.97 -3.85
CA ASN A 31 -1.25 15.66 -3.57
C ASN A 31 -2.07 14.80 -2.59
N ILE A 32 -2.79 15.43 -1.64
CA ILE A 32 -3.66 14.71 -0.69
C ILE A 32 -4.90 14.22 -1.44
N LYS A 33 -5.51 15.09 -2.23
CA LYS A 33 -6.67 14.75 -3.07
C LYS A 33 -6.33 13.58 -4.01
N ASP A 34 -5.26 13.71 -4.79
CA ASP A 34 -4.79 12.66 -5.70
C ASP A 34 -4.57 11.33 -4.96
N SER A 35 -3.99 11.39 -3.75
CA SER A 35 -3.73 10.20 -2.93
C SER A 35 -5.01 9.53 -2.42
N LEU A 36 -6.06 10.28 -2.12
CA LEU A 36 -7.35 9.73 -1.68
C LEU A 36 -8.13 9.13 -2.85
N GLU A 37 -8.24 9.86 -3.96
CA GLU A 37 -8.92 9.39 -5.18
C GLU A 37 -8.33 8.09 -5.71
N LYS A 38 -7.00 7.96 -5.68
CA LYS A 38 -6.31 6.76 -6.15
C LYS A 38 -6.44 5.54 -5.24
N ARG A 39 -6.95 5.73 -4.01
CA ARG A 39 -7.32 4.62 -3.12
C ARG A 39 -8.73 4.08 -3.38
N GLU A 40 -9.53 4.74 -4.22
CA GLU A 40 -10.82 4.20 -4.63
C GLU A 40 -10.64 2.88 -5.38
N GLY A 41 -11.45 1.87 -5.03
CA GLY A 41 -11.35 0.53 -5.59
C GLY A 41 -10.08 -0.27 -5.24
N LEU A 42 -9.24 0.23 -4.33
CA LEU A 42 -7.98 -0.40 -3.91
C LEU A 42 -8.19 -1.85 -3.45
N TRP A 43 -9.22 -2.09 -2.64
CA TRP A 43 -9.48 -3.42 -2.11
C TRP A 43 -9.86 -4.42 -3.18
N GLU A 44 -10.70 -4.00 -4.12
CA GLU A 44 -11.10 -4.85 -5.26
C GLU A 44 -9.87 -5.22 -6.11
N ARG A 45 -8.99 -4.27 -6.38
CA ARG A 45 -7.77 -4.54 -7.15
C ARG A 45 -6.79 -5.46 -6.42
N LEU A 46 -6.58 -5.26 -5.11
CA LEU A 46 -5.71 -6.14 -4.31
C LEU A 46 -6.30 -7.55 -4.19
N GLU A 47 -7.57 -7.67 -3.84
CA GLU A 47 -8.24 -8.96 -3.67
C GLU A 47 -8.27 -9.74 -4.99
N ASN A 48 -8.59 -9.09 -6.10
CA ASN A 48 -8.55 -9.73 -7.41
C ASN A 48 -7.14 -10.21 -7.78
N ALA A 49 -6.12 -9.41 -7.54
CA ALA A 49 -4.75 -9.81 -7.82
C ALA A 49 -4.33 -11.01 -6.97
N VAL A 50 -4.59 -10.97 -5.65
CA VAL A 50 -4.21 -12.04 -4.73
C VAL A 50 -5.03 -13.30 -4.96
N SER A 51 -6.32 -13.21 -5.30
CA SER A 51 -7.16 -14.37 -5.60
C SER A 51 -6.70 -15.14 -6.83
N ASN A 52 -6.11 -14.46 -7.79
CA ASN A 52 -5.61 -15.04 -9.04
C ASN A 52 -4.14 -15.50 -8.94
N ARG A 53 -3.54 -15.47 -7.74
CA ARG A 53 -2.15 -15.86 -7.54
C ARG A 53 -1.93 -17.38 -7.64
N ASP A 54 -0.71 -17.78 -7.85
CA ASP A 54 -0.27 -19.17 -7.70
C ASP A 54 -0.06 -19.50 -6.22
N TRP A 55 -1.00 -20.22 -5.62
CA TRP A 55 -0.97 -20.60 -4.21
C TRP A 55 0.18 -21.51 -3.80
N GLN A 56 0.91 -22.07 -4.75
CA GLN A 56 2.11 -22.87 -4.49
C GLN A 56 3.35 -21.98 -4.31
N LYS A 57 3.29 -20.72 -4.72
CA LYS A 57 4.39 -19.77 -4.59
C LYS A 57 4.29 -18.95 -3.31
N PRO A 58 5.42 -18.63 -2.67
CA PRO A 58 5.44 -17.67 -1.58
C PRO A 58 4.94 -16.31 -2.04
N LEU A 59 4.08 -15.68 -1.24
CA LEU A 59 3.66 -14.29 -1.44
C LEU A 59 4.49 -13.38 -0.53
N LEU A 60 5.17 -12.42 -1.11
CA LEU A 60 5.96 -11.43 -0.38
C LEU A 60 5.33 -10.04 -0.52
N TRP A 61 5.16 -9.39 0.61
CA TRP A 61 4.64 -8.04 0.66
C TRP A 61 5.74 -7.03 0.94
N PHE A 62 5.93 -6.09 0.03
CA PHE A 62 6.84 -4.95 0.15
C PHE A 62 6.05 -3.68 0.43
N HIS A 63 6.57 -2.84 1.32
CA HIS A 63 6.04 -1.51 1.53
C HIS A 63 7.13 -0.46 1.38
N VAL A 64 6.83 0.63 0.65
CA VAL A 64 7.73 1.76 0.47
C VAL A 64 6.99 3.08 0.74
N ALA A 65 7.61 3.98 1.49
CA ALA A 65 7.03 5.29 1.78
C ALA A 65 7.34 6.32 0.70
N SER A 66 8.36 6.10 -0.13
CA SER A 66 8.84 7.05 -1.13
C SER A 66 9.31 6.39 -2.43
N ALA A 67 9.46 7.20 -3.48
CA ALA A 67 10.05 6.74 -4.74
C ALA A 67 11.53 6.33 -4.58
N GLY A 68 12.27 6.97 -3.68
CA GLY A 68 13.66 6.60 -3.38
C GLY A 68 13.75 5.21 -2.75
N GLU A 69 12.88 4.90 -1.79
CA GLU A 69 12.80 3.56 -1.18
C GLU A 69 12.37 2.51 -2.21
N LEU A 70 11.48 2.85 -3.15
CA LEU A 70 11.10 1.97 -4.24
C LEU A 70 12.30 1.54 -5.08
N LEU A 71 13.15 2.51 -5.46
CA LEU A 71 14.38 2.23 -6.22
C LEU A 71 15.36 1.35 -5.44
N GLN A 72 15.42 1.50 -4.11
CA GLN A 72 16.24 0.64 -3.25
C GLN A 72 15.65 -0.77 -3.08
N ALA A 73 14.32 -0.89 -3.04
CA ALA A 73 13.63 -2.17 -2.91
C ALA A 73 13.63 -2.97 -4.23
N GLN A 74 13.73 -2.30 -5.38
CA GLN A 74 13.66 -2.92 -6.70
C GLN A 74 14.59 -4.13 -6.87
N PRO A 75 15.89 -4.08 -6.60
CA PRO A 75 16.78 -5.24 -6.77
C PRO A 75 16.36 -6.44 -5.90
N LEU A 76 15.77 -6.17 -4.73
CA LEU A 76 15.28 -7.22 -3.84
C LEU A 76 13.99 -7.86 -4.39
N ILE A 77 13.06 -7.05 -4.87
CA ILE A 77 11.83 -7.51 -5.53
C ILE A 77 12.17 -8.38 -6.74
N ASP A 78 13.07 -7.90 -7.60
CA ASP A 78 13.52 -8.63 -8.79
C ASP A 78 14.14 -9.98 -8.41
N ARG A 79 14.97 -10.01 -7.37
CA ARG A 79 15.58 -11.24 -6.90
C ARG A 79 14.58 -12.24 -6.34
N CYS A 80 13.60 -11.76 -5.55
CA CYS A 80 12.54 -12.61 -5.00
C CYS A 80 11.66 -13.19 -6.11
N SER A 81 11.28 -12.38 -7.09
CA SER A 81 10.52 -12.82 -8.27
C SER A 81 11.30 -13.85 -9.09
N ALA A 82 12.59 -13.64 -9.30
CA ALA A 82 13.47 -14.59 -10.00
C ALA A 82 13.62 -15.93 -9.26
N GLN A 83 13.44 -15.93 -7.93
CA GLN A 83 13.43 -17.14 -7.10
C GLN A 83 12.05 -17.81 -7.02
N GLY A 84 11.08 -17.35 -7.80
CA GLY A 84 9.75 -17.94 -7.89
C GLY A 84 8.74 -17.42 -6.88
N SER A 85 9.05 -16.35 -6.14
CA SER A 85 8.07 -15.70 -5.26
C SER A 85 7.18 -14.73 -6.04
N GLU A 86 5.93 -14.61 -5.64
CA GLU A 86 5.04 -13.54 -6.09
C GLU A 86 5.17 -12.34 -5.14
N CYS A 87 5.18 -11.14 -5.71
CA CYS A 87 5.43 -9.93 -4.94
C CYS A 87 4.25 -8.95 -5.06
N VAL A 88 3.80 -8.46 -3.91
CA VAL A 88 2.85 -7.34 -3.80
C VAL A 88 3.59 -6.13 -3.25
N LEU A 89 3.40 -5.00 -3.88
CA LEU A 89 3.98 -3.73 -3.46
C LEU A 89 2.87 -2.79 -2.97
N THR A 90 3.04 -2.23 -1.79
CA THR A 90 2.24 -1.07 -1.36
C THR A 90 3.13 0.16 -1.20
N TYR A 91 2.57 1.33 -1.47
CA TYR A 91 3.29 2.60 -1.35
C TYR A 91 2.41 3.68 -0.73
N SER A 92 3.04 4.64 -0.03
CA SER A 92 2.35 5.78 0.58
C SER A 92 2.44 7.05 -0.25
N SER A 93 3.46 7.18 -1.10
CA SER A 93 3.81 8.40 -1.83
C SER A 93 3.18 8.48 -3.21
N VAL A 94 2.62 9.66 -3.54
CA VAL A 94 2.19 9.99 -4.91
C VAL A 94 3.36 9.96 -5.90
N ASN A 95 4.58 10.23 -5.46
CA ASN A 95 5.77 10.16 -6.33
C ASN A 95 6.14 8.71 -6.66
N ALA A 96 5.98 7.77 -5.72
CA ALA A 96 6.15 6.34 -6.00
C ALA A 96 5.09 5.86 -7.02
N PHE A 97 3.83 6.29 -6.84
CA PHE A 97 2.78 6.04 -7.82
C PHE A 97 3.15 6.57 -9.22
N ARG A 98 3.55 7.84 -9.34
CA ARG A 98 3.94 8.45 -10.61
C ARG A 98 5.12 7.75 -11.27
N TRP A 99 6.06 7.25 -10.48
CA TRP A 99 7.18 6.47 -10.98
C TRP A 99 6.70 5.14 -11.59
N LEU A 100 5.83 4.41 -10.89
CA LEU A 100 5.25 3.15 -11.37
C LEU A 100 4.38 3.31 -12.62
N GLN A 101 3.80 4.49 -12.85
CA GLN A 101 3.01 4.78 -14.05
C GLN A 101 3.86 5.08 -15.30
N ARG A 102 5.18 5.17 -15.17
CA ARG A 102 6.06 5.34 -16.33
C ARG A 102 6.06 4.06 -17.17
N PRO A 103 6.11 4.18 -18.51
CA PRO A 103 6.14 3.00 -19.39
C PRO A 103 7.25 2.02 -19.01
N GLY A 104 6.91 0.75 -18.91
CA GLY A 104 7.84 -0.33 -18.60
C GLY A 104 8.23 -0.52 -17.12
N GLN A 105 7.91 0.43 -16.23
CA GLN A 105 8.39 0.34 -14.84
C GLN A 105 7.62 -0.71 -14.01
N LYS A 106 6.32 -0.81 -14.21
CA LYS A 106 5.49 -1.79 -13.50
C LYS A 106 5.76 -3.21 -13.99
N GLU A 107 5.88 -3.36 -15.29
CA GLU A 107 6.18 -4.63 -15.96
C GLU A 107 7.59 -5.13 -15.57
N MET A 108 8.56 -4.22 -15.46
CA MET A 108 9.92 -4.54 -15.07
C MET A 108 10.01 -5.15 -13.67
N LEU A 109 9.15 -4.73 -12.73
CA LEU A 109 9.13 -5.24 -11.36
C LEU A 109 8.43 -6.60 -11.21
N ASN A 110 7.74 -7.08 -12.24
CA ASN A 110 6.98 -8.34 -12.21
C ASN A 110 6.12 -8.50 -10.94
N LEU A 111 5.35 -7.46 -10.61
CA LEU A 111 4.52 -7.40 -9.41
C LEU A 111 3.14 -8.01 -9.67
N LEU A 112 2.65 -8.82 -8.75
CA LEU A 112 1.27 -9.30 -8.72
C LEU A 112 0.30 -8.11 -8.57
N ALA A 113 0.61 -7.20 -7.66
CA ALA A 113 -0.10 -5.94 -7.48
C ALA A 113 0.82 -4.82 -7.00
N ALA A 114 0.50 -3.58 -7.38
CA ALA A 114 1.16 -2.37 -6.88
C ALA A 114 0.09 -1.32 -6.57
N GLU A 115 -0.16 -1.06 -5.28
CA GLU A 115 -1.27 -0.23 -4.81
C GLU A 115 -0.86 0.74 -3.71
N PHE A 116 -1.66 1.78 -3.50
CA PHE A 116 -1.49 2.62 -2.31
C PHE A 116 -1.69 1.79 -1.04
N LEU A 117 -0.90 2.07 0.01
CA LEU A 117 -1.17 1.50 1.32
C LEU A 117 -2.57 1.96 1.78
N PRO A 118 -3.45 1.05 2.21
CA PRO A 118 -4.69 1.42 2.88
C PRO A 118 -4.43 2.37 4.05
N LEU A 119 -5.41 3.20 4.39
CA LEU A 119 -5.31 4.02 5.61
C LEU A 119 -5.09 3.11 6.83
N ASP A 120 -4.21 3.53 7.75
CA ASP A 120 -3.80 2.78 8.94
C ASP A 120 -4.94 2.70 9.99
N LEU A 121 -6.02 2.05 9.59
CA LEU A 121 -7.16 1.72 10.44
C LEU A 121 -7.10 0.22 10.75
N ILE A 122 -7.37 -0.16 11.99
CA ILE A 122 -7.22 -1.56 12.44
C ILE A 122 -7.93 -2.58 11.55
N TRP A 123 -9.11 -2.24 11.02
CA TRP A 123 -9.85 -3.12 10.11
C TRP A 123 -9.19 -3.23 8.75
N ASN A 124 -8.55 -2.16 8.24
CA ASN A 124 -7.77 -2.18 7.00
C ASN A 124 -6.51 -3.03 7.16
N VAL A 125 -5.81 -2.89 8.29
CA VAL A 125 -4.62 -3.70 8.59
C VAL A 125 -4.99 -5.17 8.68
N ARG A 126 -6.06 -5.52 9.39
CA ARG A 126 -6.55 -6.90 9.49
C ARG A 126 -6.95 -7.47 8.14
N ARG A 127 -7.63 -6.69 7.29
CA ARG A 127 -8.03 -7.11 5.95
C ARG A 127 -6.80 -7.35 5.07
N LEU A 128 -5.80 -6.46 5.13
CA LEU A 128 -4.56 -6.60 4.36
C LEU A 128 -3.75 -7.84 4.76
N LEU A 129 -3.67 -8.13 6.07
CA LEU A 129 -2.96 -9.31 6.58
C LEU A 129 -3.74 -10.62 6.38
N GLY A 130 -5.01 -10.55 6.02
CA GLY A 130 -5.87 -11.69 5.74
C GLY A 130 -5.99 -12.05 4.25
N LEU A 131 -5.31 -11.30 3.38
CA LEU A 131 -5.22 -11.59 1.94
C LEU A 131 -4.24 -12.76 1.70
#